data_dcbebd767f3ad2ba92653737ec597eb3
#
_entry.id   dcbebd767f3ad2ba92653737ec597eb3
#
_cell.length_a   1.000
_cell.length_b   1.000
_cell.length_c   1.000
_cell.angle_alpha   90.00
_cell.angle_beta   90.00
_cell.angle_gamma   90.00
#
_symmetry.space_group_name_H-M   'P 1'
#
loop_
_entity.id
_entity.type
_entity.pdbx_description
1 polymer ?
#
loop_
_entity_poly.entity_id
_entity_poly.type
_entity_poly.pdbx_seq_one_letter_code
_entity_poly.pdbx_strand_id
1 'polypeptide(L)'
;MSALSARVPLANSQERYLQLRINERRALEEYLAQLRAKFGGHIQHVILYGSRARLSGDQESDLDVLIVIDRDDQQLANEVADEAFGPSLQHGVVISPLVWSAEHFQAHRRFGLLIYRNIEKDGIELWSDKTKLPLSSIG
;
A
#
# COMPACT_ATOMS: atom_id res chain seq x y z
N MET A 1 -28.35 -8.92 -20.55
CA MET A 1 -27.73 -8.50 -20.05
C MET A 1 -27.55 -8.87 -18.85
N SER A 2 -28.02 -9.40 -18.34
CA SER A 2 -27.79 -9.85 -17.27
C SER A 2 -26.48 -10.22 -16.92
N ALA A 3 -25.76 -10.64 -17.80
CA ALA A 3 -24.41 -10.88 -17.56
C ALA A 3 -23.75 -9.70 -16.91
N LEU A 4 -24.24 -8.54 -17.20
CA LEU A 4 -23.74 -7.36 -16.57
C LEU A 4 -24.01 -7.32 -15.10
N SER A 5 -25.20 -7.74 -14.69
CA SER A 5 -25.51 -7.72 -13.27
C SER A 5 -24.73 -8.78 -12.53
N ALA A 6 -24.44 -9.90 -13.18
CA ALA A 6 -23.65 -10.95 -12.54
C ALA A 6 -22.18 -10.57 -12.51
N ARG A 7 -21.78 -9.60 -13.30
CA ARG A 7 -20.39 -9.25 -13.46
C ARG A 7 -20.15 -7.79 -13.14
N VAL A 8 -20.68 -7.37 -12.03
CA VAL A 8 -20.40 -6.01 -11.55
C VAL A 8 -18.90 -5.90 -11.42
N PRO A 9 -18.25 -4.94 -12.08
CA PRO A 9 -16.81 -4.78 -11.99
C PRO A 9 -16.40 -4.48 -10.56
N LEU A 10 -15.27 -5.02 -10.17
CA LEU A 10 -14.69 -4.64 -8.90
C LEU A 10 -14.39 -3.15 -8.92
N ALA A 11 -14.61 -2.49 -7.81
CA ALA A 11 -14.28 -1.08 -7.68
C ALA A 11 -12.81 -0.89 -8.01
N ASN A 12 -12.46 0.20 -8.70
CA ASN A 12 -11.08 0.50 -9.00
C ASN A 12 -10.34 0.87 -7.70
N SER A 13 -9.03 1.02 -7.79
CA SER A 13 -8.21 1.23 -6.60
C SER A 13 -8.58 2.50 -5.84
N GLN A 14 -8.91 3.58 -6.55
CA GLN A 14 -9.33 4.81 -5.89
C GLN A 14 -10.63 4.64 -5.15
N GLU A 15 -11.60 3.98 -5.79
CA GLU A 15 -12.90 3.73 -5.16
C GLU A 15 -12.76 2.85 -3.95
N ARG A 16 -11.93 1.81 -4.03
CA ARG A 16 -11.69 0.91 -2.89
C ARG A 16 -11.04 1.66 -1.74
N TYR A 17 -10.08 2.52 -2.05
CA TYR A 17 -9.43 3.33 -1.00
C TYR A 17 -10.45 4.20 -0.26
N LEU A 18 -11.36 4.83 -1.02
CA LEU A 18 -12.37 5.70 -0.41
C LEU A 18 -13.39 4.94 0.43
N GLN A 19 -13.51 3.64 0.23
CA GLN A 19 -14.42 2.81 1.01
C GLN A 19 -13.78 2.26 2.28
N LEU A 20 -12.51 2.48 2.50
CA LEU A 20 -11.89 2.14 3.79
C LEU A 20 -12.54 2.98 4.89
N ARG A 21 -12.47 2.48 6.12
CA ARG A 21 -12.98 3.25 7.25
C ARG A 21 -12.18 4.54 7.41
N ILE A 22 -12.81 5.55 7.98
CA ILE A 22 -12.15 6.85 8.12
C ILE A 22 -10.86 6.75 8.95
N ASN A 23 -10.86 5.95 10.00
CA ASN A 23 -9.66 5.80 10.82
C ASN A 23 -8.55 5.04 10.07
N GLU A 24 -8.91 4.11 9.20
CA GLU A 24 -7.93 3.43 8.36
C GLU A 24 -7.26 4.42 7.40
N ARG A 25 -8.05 5.24 6.74
CA ARG A 25 -7.51 6.23 5.82
C ARG A 25 -6.66 7.28 6.54
N ARG A 26 -7.10 7.73 7.70
CA ARG A 26 -6.33 8.71 8.47
C ARG A 26 -4.98 8.15 8.92
N ALA A 27 -4.97 6.89 9.35
CA ALA A 27 -3.72 6.25 9.75
C ALA A 27 -2.75 6.15 8.56
N LEU A 28 -3.27 5.72 7.40
CA LEU A 28 -2.45 5.62 6.20
C LEU A 28 -1.94 6.97 5.74
N GLU A 29 -2.79 7.99 5.76
CA GLU A 29 -2.38 9.33 5.35
C GLU A 29 -1.31 9.92 6.25
N GLU A 30 -1.42 9.68 7.56
CA GLU A 30 -0.41 10.13 8.50
C GLU A 30 0.90 9.39 8.29
N TYR A 31 0.83 8.08 8.08
CA TYR A 31 2.02 7.29 7.79
C TYR A 31 2.71 7.80 6.52
N LEU A 32 1.94 8.02 5.46
CA LEU A 32 2.47 8.55 4.21
C LEU A 32 3.14 9.92 4.39
N ALA A 33 2.52 10.79 5.17
CA ALA A 33 3.07 12.11 5.44
C ALA A 33 4.41 12.01 6.16
N GLN A 34 4.52 11.13 7.13
CA GLN A 34 5.76 10.93 7.87
C GLN A 34 6.84 10.31 6.98
N LEU A 35 6.47 9.35 6.15
CA LEU A 35 7.42 8.76 5.22
C LEU A 35 7.95 9.81 4.24
N ARG A 36 7.06 10.67 3.76
CA ARG A 36 7.45 11.74 2.84
C ARG A 36 8.41 12.71 3.49
N ALA A 37 8.12 13.10 4.71
CA ALA A 37 8.93 14.07 5.42
C ALA A 37 10.33 13.53 5.75
N LYS A 38 10.42 12.26 6.11
CA LYS A 38 11.68 11.69 6.60
C LYS A 38 12.48 10.93 5.54
N PHE A 39 11.79 10.28 4.61
CA PHE A 39 12.46 9.35 3.69
C PHE A 39 12.05 9.53 2.23
N GLY A 40 11.38 10.62 1.90
CA GLY A 40 10.73 10.77 0.59
C GLY A 40 11.61 10.45 -0.61
N GLY A 41 12.89 10.84 -0.56
CA GLY A 41 13.81 10.59 -1.67
C GLY A 41 14.22 9.14 -1.84
N HIS A 42 13.91 8.29 -0.88
CA HIS A 42 14.32 6.88 -0.90
C HIS A 42 13.17 5.92 -1.14
N ILE A 43 11.94 6.41 -1.16
CA ILE A 43 10.77 5.54 -1.29
C ILE A 43 10.27 5.58 -2.72
N GLN A 44 10.08 4.40 -3.32
CA GLN A 44 9.60 4.26 -4.68
C GLN A 44 8.12 3.91 -4.74
N HIS A 45 7.65 3.07 -3.82
CA HIS A 45 6.26 2.64 -3.80
C HIS A 45 5.78 2.47 -2.37
N VAL A 46 4.51 2.72 -2.14
CA VAL A 46 3.79 2.34 -0.93
C VAL A 46 2.47 1.77 -1.40
N ILE A 47 2.24 0.50 -1.15
CA ILE A 47 1.10 -0.22 -1.72
C ILE A 47 0.32 -0.90 -0.60
N LEU A 48 -0.96 -0.58 -0.48
CA LEU A 48 -1.86 -1.32 0.40
C LEU A 48 -2.27 -2.60 -0.32
N TYR A 49 -2.12 -3.74 0.34
CA TYR A 49 -2.50 -5.03 -0.24
C TYR A 49 -3.21 -5.85 0.82
N GLY A 50 -3.53 -7.08 0.51
CA GLY A 50 -4.17 -7.97 1.45
C GLY A 50 -5.67 -7.73 1.57
N SER A 51 -6.26 -8.20 2.65
CA SER A 51 -7.72 -8.21 2.80
C SER A 51 -8.34 -6.82 2.77
N ARG A 52 -7.72 -5.84 3.40
CA ARG A 52 -8.31 -4.51 3.42
C ARG A 52 -8.25 -3.82 2.06
N ALA A 53 -7.24 -4.14 1.25
CA ALA A 53 -7.21 -3.62 -0.13
C ALA A 53 -8.37 -4.18 -0.95
N ARG A 54 -8.85 -5.38 -0.61
CA ARG A 54 -10.02 -5.99 -1.26
C ARG A 54 -11.32 -5.62 -0.57
N LEU A 55 -11.28 -4.80 0.47
CA LEU A 55 -12.43 -4.43 1.29
C LEU A 55 -13.05 -5.64 2.00
N SER A 56 -12.26 -6.64 2.30
CA SER A 56 -12.68 -7.80 3.07
C SER A 56 -12.02 -7.76 4.44
N GLY A 57 -12.30 -8.76 5.26
CA GLY A 57 -11.79 -8.78 6.61
C GLY A 57 -12.72 -8.02 7.56
N ASP A 58 -12.37 -8.01 8.83
CA ASP A 58 -13.18 -7.38 9.86
C ASP A 58 -12.46 -6.17 10.45
N GLN A 59 -12.98 -5.66 11.57
CA GLN A 59 -12.43 -4.47 12.21
C GLN A 59 -11.03 -4.67 12.76
N GLU A 60 -10.64 -5.91 12.98
CA GLU A 60 -9.33 -6.21 13.53
C GLU A 60 -8.31 -6.60 12.46
N SER A 61 -8.73 -6.58 11.18
CA SER A 61 -7.82 -6.89 10.09
C SER A 61 -6.76 -5.82 9.96
N ASP A 62 -5.51 -6.25 9.79
CA ASP A 62 -4.38 -5.33 9.63
C ASP A 62 -4.42 -4.66 8.27
N LEU A 63 -3.83 -3.49 8.21
CA LEU A 63 -3.57 -2.81 6.95
C LEU A 63 -2.19 -3.24 6.48
N ASP A 64 -2.14 -4.18 5.54
CA ASP A 64 -0.87 -4.67 5.01
C ASP A 64 -0.31 -3.68 3.99
N VAL A 65 0.86 -3.15 4.26
CA VAL A 65 1.46 -2.11 3.42
C VAL A 65 2.85 -2.54 3.00
N LEU A 66 3.07 -2.61 1.69
CA LEU A 66 4.40 -2.85 1.14
C LEU A 66 5.05 -1.51 0.82
N ILE A 67 6.24 -1.29 1.35
CA ILE A 67 7.03 -0.11 1.01
C ILE A 67 8.27 -0.58 0.25
N VAL A 68 8.50 -0.01 -0.93
CA VAL A 68 9.67 -0.32 -1.73
C VAL A 68 10.65 0.85 -1.61
N ILE A 69 11.84 0.57 -1.10
CA ILE A 69 12.90 1.56 -0.95
C ILE A 69 13.96 1.36 -2.03
N ASP A 70 14.69 2.42 -2.33
CA ASP A 70 15.60 2.47 -3.48
C ASP A 70 16.88 1.65 -3.31
N ARG A 71 17.13 1.11 -2.13
CA ARG A 71 18.37 0.38 -1.86
C ARG A 71 18.16 -0.70 -0.80
N ASP A 72 19.07 -1.67 -0.79
CA ASP A 72 19.09 -2.71 0.23
C ASP A 72 19.81 -2.15 1.46
N ASP A 73 19.04 -1.59 2.37
CA ASP A 73 19.55 -0.95 3.59
C ASP A 73 18.63 -1.34 4.74
N GLN A 74 19.09 -2.24 5.58
CA GLN A 74 18.28 -2.79 6.65
C GLN A 74 17.95 -1.73 7.71
N GLN A 75 18.85 -0.81 7.97
CA GLN A 75 18.57 0.24 8.94
C GLN A 75 17.47 1.16 8.42
N LEU A 76 17.56 1.56 7.17
CA LEU A 76 16.51 2.37 6.54
C LEU A 76 15.18 1.62 6.56
N ALA A 77 15.19 0.33 6.21
CA ALA A 77 13.97 -0.48 6.23
C ALA A 77 13.34 -0.50 7.62
N ASN A 78 14.16 -0.66 8.66
CA ASN A 78 13.66 -0.68 10.03
C ASN A 78 13.06 0.67 10.42
N GLU A 79 13.71 1.76 10.05
CA GLU A 79 13.21 3.11 10.36
C GLU A 79 11.89 3.39 9.65
N VAL A 80 11.79 2.98 8.39
CA VAL A 80 10.56 3.13 7.62
C VAL A 80 9.43 2.34 8.27
N ALA A 81 9.70 1.10 8.66
CA ALA A 81 8.68 0.26 9.29
C ALA A 81 8.25 0.85 10.64
N ASP A 82 9.20 1.34 11.42
CA ASP A 82 8.90 1.86 12.76
C ASP A 82 7.98 3.07 12.73
N GLU A 83 7.98 3.85 11.65
CA GLU A 83 7.10 5.01 11.54
C GLU A 83 5.62 4.64 11.53
N ALA A 84 5.29 3.39 11.29
CA ALA A 84 3.89 2.95 11.28
C ALA A 84 3.29 2.88 12.69
N PHE A 85 4.12 2.84 13.71
CA PHE A 85 3.65 2.62 15.08
C PHE A 85 2.79 3.78 15.58
N GLY A 86 3.26 5.02 15.40
CA GLY A 86 2.52 6.20 15.86
C GLY A 86 1.13 6.33 15.25
N PRO A 87 1.03 6.33 13.91
CA PRO A 87 -0.28 6.37 13.26
C PRO A 87 -1.20 5.23 13.66
N SER A 88 -0.64 4.02 13.84
CA SER A 88 -1.44 2.88 14.29
C SER A 88 -2.06 3.13 15.66
N LEU A 89 -1.25 3.58 16.60
CA LEU A 89 -1.75 3.87 17.94
C LEU A 89 -2.78 5.01 17.94
N GLN A 90 -2.47 6.05 17.20
CA GLN A 90 -3.31 7.25 17.21
C GLN A 90 -4.70 6.99 16.65
N HIS A 91 -4.81 6.13 15.66
CA HIS A 91 -6.07 5.92 14.95
C HIS A 91 -6.74 4.58 15.27
N GLY A 92 -6.15 3.80 16.18
CA GLY A 92 -6.78 2.56 16.62
C GLY A 92 -6.83 1.49 15.54
N VAL A 93 -5.84 1.44 14.67
CA VAL A 93 -5.71 0.40 13.64
C VAL A 93 -4.30 -0.17 13.73
N VAL A 94 -4.06 -1.25 13.01
CA VAL A 94 -2.72 -1.83 12.92
C VAL A 94 -2.25 -1.73 11.49
N ILE A 95 -1.22 -0.91 11.25
CA ILE A 95 -0.51 -0.91 9.98
C ILE A 95 0.61 -1.94 10.12
N SER A 96 0.64 -2.88 9.19
CA SER A 96 1.64 -3.95 9.15
C SER A 96 2.57 -3.71 7.96
N PRO A 97 3.72 -3.05 8.17
CA PRO A 97 4.59 -2.71 7.05
C PRO A 97 5.52 -3.86 6.67
N LEU A 98 5.69 -4.04 5.37
CA LEU A 98 6.68 -4.93 4.80
C LEU A 98 7.57 -4.07 3.91
N VAL A 99 8.85 -4.01 4.18
CA VAL A 99 9.76 -3.13 3.45
C VAL A 99 10.70 -3.97 2.59
N TRP A 100 10.68 -3.73 1.29
CA TRP A 100 11.55 -4.41 0.33
C TRP A 100 12.43 -3.38 -0.37
N SER A 101 13.64 -3.81 -0.75
CA SER A 101 14.45 -3.01 -1.66
C SER A 101 13.85 -3.08 -3.06
N ALA A 102 14.19 -2.13 -3.91
CA ALA A 102 13.77 -2.13 -5.31
C ALA A 102 14.22 -3.41 -6.01
N GLU A 103 15.43 -3.87 -5.70
CA GLU A 103 15.96 -5.08 -6.28
C GLU A 103 15.15 -6.32 -5.89
N HIS A 104 14.78 -6.41 -4.61
CA HIS A 104 13.97 -7.51 -4.10
C HIS A 104 12.57 -7.49 -4.74
N PHE A 105 11.99 -6.31 -4.86
CA PHE A 105 10.69 -6.13 -5.49
C PHE A 105 10.73 -6.60 -6.95
N GLN A 106 11.76 -6.21 -7.70
CA GLN A 106 11.90 -6.61 -9.09
C GLN A 106 12.13 -8.12 -9.24
N ALA A 107 12.83 -8.73 -8.27
CA ALA A 107 13.01 -10.19 -8.29
C ALA A 107 11.67 -10.91 -8.13
N HIS A 108 10.83 -10.45 -7.21
CA HIS A 108 9.50 -11.02 -7.02
C HIS A 108 8.65 -10.87 -8.28
N ARG A 109 8.75 -9.72 -8.91
CA ARG A 109 8.04 -9.46 -10.16
C ARG A 109 8.52 -10.38 -11.26
N ARG A 110 9.83 -10.49 -11.45
CA ARG A 110 10.42 -11.28 -12.52
C ARG A 110 10.05 -12.76 -12.42
N PHE A 111 10.02 -13.28 -11.20
CA PHE A 111 9.71 -14.70 -10.99
C PHE A 111 8.23 -14.96 -10.78
N GLY A 112 7.39 -13.93 -10.81
CA GLY A 112 5.95 -14.09 -10.68
C GLY A 112 5.52 -14.73 -9.37
N LEU A 113 6.20 -14.37 -8.27
CA LEU A 113 5.92 -14.96 -6.98
C LEU A 113 4.55 -14.55 -6.48
N LEU A 114 3.93 -15.41 -5.69
CA LEU A 114 2.52 -15.26 -5.30
C LEU A 114 2.20 -13.91 -4.66
N ILE A 115 3.07 -13.46 -3.74
CA ILE A 115 2.81 -12.18 -3.07
C ILE A 115 2.81 -11.01 -4.08
N TYR A 116 3.72 -11.02 -5.04
CA TYR A 116 3.73 -9.98 -6.07
C TYR A 116 2.48 -10.05 -6.93
N ARG A 117 2.06 -11.25 -7.30
CA ARG A 117 0.86 -11.42 -8.12
C ARG A 117 -0.39 -10.91 -7.39
N ASN A 118 -0.47 -11.13 -6.09
CA ASN A 118 -1.58 -10.62 -5.29
C ASN A 118 -1.55 -9.11 -5.20
N ILE A 119 -0.35 -8.53 -5.04
CA ILE A 119 -0.17 -7.08 -5.00
C ILE A 119 -0.57 -6.47 -6.34
N GLU A 120 -0.16 -7.06 -7.43
CA GLU A 120 -0.50 -6.57 -8.76
C GLU A 120 -2.01 -6.61 -9.00
N LYS A 121 -2.66 -7.67 -8.54
CA LYS A 121 -4.09 -7.85 -8.76
C LYS A 121 -4.94 -6.92 -7.92
N ASP A 122 -4.64 -6.82 -6.62
CA ASP A 122 -5.51 -6.16 -5.66
C ASP A 122 -4.91 -4.93 -5.00
N GLY A 123 -3.63 -4.67 -5.22
CA GLY A 123 -2.94 -3.60 -4.52
C GLY A 123 -3.44 -2.22 -4.88
N ILE A 124 -3.36 -1.33 -3.91
CA ILE A 124 -3.68 0.09 -4.10
C ILE A 124 -2.41 0.88 -3.88
N GLU A 125 -1.90 1.50 -4.95
CA GLU A 125 -0.70 2.32 -4.84
C GLU A 125 -1.05 3.62 -4.11
N LEU A 126 -0.38 3.87 -2.99
CA LEU A 126 -0.63 5.05 -2.17
C LEU A 126 0.42 6.13 -2.36
N TRP A 127 1.54 5.80 -3.00
CA TRP A 127 2.66 6.72 -3.12
C TRP A 127 2.68 7.36 -4.50
N SER A 128 2.73 8.70 -4.52
CA SER A 128 2.84 9.44 -5.75
C SER A 128 4.13 10.24 -5.70
N ASP A 129 5.07 9.88 -6.55
CA ASP A 129 6.31 10.62 -6.69
C ASP A 129 6.05 11.79 -7.62
N LYS A 130 6.51 12.98 -7.25
CA LYS A 130 6.31 14.16 -8.07
C LYS A 130 6.99 14.05 -9.44
N THR A 131 8.00 13.19 -9.55
CA THR A 131 8.69 12.99 -10.82
C THR A 131 8.01 11.96 -11.70
N LYS A 132 6.96 11.33 -11.21
CA LYS A 132 6.21 10.31 -11.93
C LYS A 132 4.79 10.79 -12.13
N LEU A 133 4.16 10.29 -13.19
CA LEU A 133 2.75 10.57 -13.39
C LEU A 133 1.95 9.89 -12.29
N PRO A 134 0.94 10.57 -11.73
CA PRO A 134 0.05 9.95 -10.76
C PRO A 134 -0.67 8.78 -11.40
N LEU A 135 -0.99 7.76 -10.60
CA LEU A 135 -1.74 6.62 -11.10
C LEU A 135 -3.07 7.04 -11.71
N SER A 136 -3.67 8.05 -11.16
CA SER A 136 -4.94 8.56 -11.69
C SER A 136 -4.82 9.12 -13.09
N SER A 137 -3.64 9.56 -13.51
CA SER A 137 -3.46 10.06 -14.86
C SER A 137 -3.01 8.96 -15.82
N ILE A 138 -2.64 7.82 -15.31
CA ILE A 138 -2.22 6.70 -16.13
C ILE A 138 -3.40 5.80 -16.45
N GLY A 139 -4.25 5.61 -15.47
CA GLY A 139 -5.21 4.60 -15.65
C GLY A 139 -6.58 4.87 -15.50
#